data_c9af6f87182aa1a29343db095e46d052
#
_entry.id   c9af6f87182aa1a29343db095e46d052
#
_cell.length_a   1.000
_cell.length_b   1.000
_cell.length_c   1.000
_cell.angle_alpha   90.00
_cell.angle_beta   90.00
_cell.angle_gamma   90.00
#
_symmetry.space_group_name_H-M   'P 1'
#
loop_
_entity.id
_entity.type
_entity.pdbx_description
1 polymer ?
#
loop_
_entity_poly.entity_id
_entity_poly.type
_entity_poly.pdbx_seq_one_letter_code
_entity_poly.pdbx_strand_id
1 'polypeptide(L)'
;MNQAPTGIGWNNIEARRWLVDYYKREQTTDGKNDSRLFYTLWYDGAASDFPEYPNQLIYGSPWNSDWGNRVFIKKYSTDASPLYYWNDNNFRSLRYADMLLLYAEALNELNATPPSKAIECLNRVRNRVNLPKIEDSKYYNGSQISTNKDAFREHLKIERALELAMECVRWVDLKRWGINDQATLDELKARDSDFNNFIIDKSIRMPIPQSEVDNNPNLNQNDQY
;
A
#
# COMPACT_ATOMS: atom_id res chain seq x y z
N MET A 1 10.05 4.96 -13.28
CA MET A 1 11.18 5.58 -12.54
C MET A 1 11.71 4.56 -11.57
N ASN A 2 13.00 4.26 -11.61
CA ASN A 2 13.62 3.21 -10.80
C ASN A 2 13.83 3.72 -9.36
N GLN A 3 13.17 3.12 -8.39
CA GLN A 3 13.22 3.48 -6.95
C GLN A 3 14.13 2.55 -6.14
N ALA A 4 15.07 1.87 -6.78
CA ALA A 4 16.10 1.11 -6.11
C ALA A 4 17.11 2.03 -5.36
N PRO A 5 17.96 1.46 -4.49
CA PRO A 5 18.96 2.21 -3.74
C PRO A 5 19.88 3.07 -4.61
N THR A 6 20.45 4.11 -4.02
CA THR A 6 21.45 4.96 -4.69
C THR A 6 22.57 4.10 -5.28
N GLY A 7 22.93 4.35 -6.53
CA GLY A 7 23.90 3.54 -7.29
C GLY A 7 23.25 2.47 -8.18
N ILE A 8 22.01 2.07 -7.89
CA ILE A 8 21.20 1.16 -8.70
C ILE A 8 19.98 1.90 -9.27
N GLY A 9 19.46 2.88 -8.51
CA GLY A 9 18.28 3.65 -8.87
C GLY A 9 18.30 5.06 -8.29
N TRP A 10 17.17 5.76 -8.38
CA TRP A 10 17.03 7.15 -7.94
C TRP A 10 16.78 7.31 -6.44
N ASN A 11 16.25 6.26 -5.78
CA ASN A 11 15.97 6.24 -4.34
C ASN A 11 15.20 7.46 -3.80
N ASN A 12 14.23 7.94 -4.53
CA ASN A 12 13.43 9.09 -4.12
C ASN A 12 12.29 8.72 -3.16
N ILE A 13 11.88 7.45 -3.16
CA ILE A 13 10.75 6.94 -2.38
C ILE A 13 11.10 5.58 -1.80
N GLU A 14 10.88 5.41 -0.51
CA GLU A 14 10.99 4.14 0.20
C GLU A 14 9.64 3.76 0.82
N ALA A 15 9.45 2.46 0.99
CA ALA A 15 8.31 1.97 1.75
C ALA A 15 8.59 1.99 3.25
N ARG A 16 7.56 2.10 4.06
CA ARG A 16 7.68 1.98 5.50
C ARG A 16 7.71 0.51 5.94
N ARG A 17 8.51 0.21 6.95
CA ARG A 17 8.68 -1.14 7.48
C ARG A 17 7.36 -1.80 7.91
N TRP A 18 6.41 -1.02 8.44
CA TRP A 18 5.10 -1.54 8.83
C TRP A 18 4.39 -2.29 7.69
N LEU A 19 4.65 -1.94 6.43
CA LEU A 19 4.03 -2.61 5.30
C LEU A 19 4.57 -4.04 5.14
N VAL A 20 5.88 -4.24 5.34
CA VAL A 20 6.48 -5.58 5.39
C VAL A 20 5.85 -6.40 6.50
N ASP A 21 5.74 -5.80 7.70
CA ASP A 21 5.19 -6.48 8.88
C ASP A 21 3.72 -6.86 8.67
N TYR A 22 2.95 -6.02 7.98
CA TYR A 22 1.55 -6.32 7.66
C TYR A 22 1.40 -7.47 6.67
N TYR A 23 2.23 -7.57 5.65
CA TYR A 23 2.25 -8.73 4.74
C TYR A 23 2.61 -10.04 5.45
N LYS A 24 3.48 -9.97 6.46
CA LYS A 24 3.94 -11.15 7.22
C LYS A 24 2.97 -11.58 8.33
N ARG A 25 1.93 -10.81 8.58
CA ARG A 25 0.97 -11.09 9.67
C ARG A 25 0.20 -12.38 9.48
N GLU A 26 -0.14 -12.71 8.24
CA GLU A 26 -0.92 -13.89 7.93
C GLU A 26 -0.23 -14.72 6.87
N GLN A 27 -0.15 -16.01 7.10
CA GLN A 27 0.39 -16.97 6.14
C GLN A 27 -0.68 -17.45 5.17
N THR A 28 -0.22 -17.88 4.00
CA THR A 28 -1.03 -18.58 3.00
C THR A 28 -1.52 -19.92 3.53
N THR A 29 -2.49 -20.54 2.88
CA THR A 29 -3.06 -21.83 3.29
C THR A 29 -2.05 -22.98 3.27
N ASP A 30 -0.95 -22.84 2.55
CA ASP A 30 0.18 -23.76 2.51
C ASP A 30 1.37 -23.33 3.41
N GLY A 31 1.15 -22.38 4.31
CA GLY A 31 2.10 -21.99 5.35
C GLY A 31 3.25 -21.09 4.89
N LYS A 32 3.13 -20.44 3.72
CA LYS A 32 4.11 -19.50 3.19
C LYS A 32 3.74 -18.05 3.50
N ASN A 33 4.69 -17.16 3.30
CA ASN A 33 4.40 -15.73 3.34
C ASN A 33 3.58 -15.26 2.13
N ASP A 34 2.86 -14.17 2.28
CA ASP A 34 2.10 -13.54 1.20
C ASP A 34 3.03 -13.17 0.04
N SER A 35 2.85 -13.78 -1.11
CA SER A 35 3.70 -13.59 -2.29
C SER A 35 3.71 -12.14 -2.81
N ARG A 36 2.69 -11.34 -2.48
CA ARG A 36 2.64 -9.91 -2.83
C ARG A 36 3.81 -9.15 -2.20
N LEU A 37 4.25 -9.54 -1.00
CA LEU A 37 5.42 -8.96 -0.35
C LEU A 37 6.66 -9.09 -1.24
N PHE A 38 6.94 -10.30 -1.74
CA PHE A 38 8.09 -10.56 -2.60
C PHE A 38 8.09 -9.71 -3.88
N TYR A 39 6.93 -9.56 -4.50
CA TYR A 39 6.82 -8.82 -5.76
C TYR A 39 6.69 -7.30 -5.58
N THR A 40 6.44 -6.84 -4.36
CA THR A 40 6.20 -5.42 -4.09
C THR A 40 7.39 -4.73 -3.45
N LEU A 41 8.07 -5.39 -2.52
CA LEU A 41 9.10 -4.79 -1.67
C LEU A 41 10.41 -5.56 -1.71
N TRP A 42 11.49 -4.85 -1.49
CA TRP A 42 12.83 -5.40 -1.35
C TRP A 42 13.44 -4.88 -0.04
N TYR A 43 13.83 -5.79 0.85
CA TYR A 43 14.20 -5.50 2.23
C TYR A 43 15.14 -6.56 2.79
N ASP A 44 15.80 -6.26 3.90
CA ASP A 44 16.63 -7.21 4.62
C ASP A 44 15.81 -8.39 5.15
N GLY A 45 16.28 -9.60 4.89
CA GLY A 45 15.58 -10.84 5.26
C GLY A 45 14.63 -11.40 4.19
N ALA A 46 14.43 -10.71 3.06
CA ALA A 46 13.56 -11.18 2.00
C ALA A 46 13.95 -12.58 1.48
N ALA A 47 15.24 -12.89 1.41
CA ALA A 47 15.72 -14.21 1.00
C ALA A 47 15.31 -15.33 1.96
N SER A 48 15.29 -15.06 3.26
CA SER A 48 14.82 -16.02 4.27
C SER A 48 13.31 -16.16 4.28
N ASP A 49 12.59 -15.08 4.00
CA ASP A 49 11.14 -15.06 3.96
C ASP A 49 10.57 -15.79 2.72
N PHE A 50 11.33 -15.87 1.64
CA PHE A 50 10.95 -16.49 0.36
C PHE A 50 12.06 -17.40 -0.20
N PRO A 51 12.35 -18.51 0.48
CA PRO A 51 13.43 -19.42 0.08
C PRO A 51 13.21 -20.08 -1.29
N GLU A 52 11.98 -20.13 -1.77
CA GLU A 52 11.62 -20.60 -3.11
C GLU A 52 12.06 -19.68 -4.24
N TYR A 53 12.44 -18.44 -3.92
CA TYR A 53 12.96 -17.46 -4.88
C TYR A 53 14.42 -17.11 -4.56
N PRO A 54 15.39 -18.01 -4.84
CA PRO A 54 16.77 -17.87 -4.37
C PRO A 54 17.52 -16.67 -4.93
N ASN A 55 17.12 -16.17 -6.10
CA ASN A 55 17.77 -15.05 -6.76
C ASN A 55 16.95 -13.75 -6.57
N GLN A 56 16.98 -13.23 -5.36
CA GLN A 56 16.27 -11.98 -5.04
C GLN A 56 17.09 -10.76 -5.46
N LEU A 57 17.14 -10.54 -6.74
CA LEU A 57 17.84 -9.40 -7.33
C LEU A 57 16.88 -8.27 -7.61
N ILE A 58 17.41 -7.05 -7.58
CA ILE A 58 16.76 -5.88 -8.17
C ILE A 58 17.75 -5.27 -9.15
N TYR A 59 17.39 -5.20 -10.41
CA TYR A 59 18.28 -4.77 -11.50
C TYR A 59 19.63 -5.50 -11.48
N GLY A 60 19.61 -6.80 -11.26
CA GLY A 60 20.82 -7.64 -11.22
C GLY A 60 21.66 -7.52 -9.94
N SER A 61 21.27 -6.69 -8.99
CA SER A 61 22.01 -6.48 -7.74
C SER A 61 21.38 -7.22 -6.57
N PRO A 62 22.16 -7.93 -5.75
CA PRO A 62 21.69 -8.55 -4.50
C PRO A 62 21.51 -7.50 -3.42
N TRP A 63 20.82 -7.88 -2.33
CA TRP A 63 20.73 -7.05 -1.13
C TRP A 63 22.14 -6.75 -0.58
N ASN A 64 22.35 -5.49 -0.17
CA ASN A 64 23.54 -5.06 0.53
C ASN A 64 23.19 -4.75 1.99
N SER A 65 23.91 -5.36 2.93
CA SER A 65 23.73 -5.18 4.37
C SER A 65 23.88 -3.73 4.84
N ASP A 66 24.63 -2.89 4.11
CA ASP A 66 24.81 -1.48 4.43
C ASP A 66 23.52 -0.67 4.32
N TRP A 67 22.50 -1.19 3.66
CA TRP A 67 21.17 -0.57 3.58
C TRP A 67 20.35 -0.75 4.86
N GLY A 68 20.75 -1.64 5.76
CA GLY A 68 20.12 -1.85 7.07
C GLY A 68 18.62 -2.14 6.99
N ASN A 69 17.82 -1.43 7.78
CA ASN A 69 16.37 -1.64 7.86
C ASN A 69 15.55 -0.92 6.79
N ARG A 70 16.17 -0.41 5.74
CA ARG A 70 15.46 0.27 4.65
C ARG A 70 14.58 -0.69 3.88
N VAL A 71 13.55 -0.18 3.23
CA VAL A 71 12.61 -0.98 2.42
C VAL A 71 12.43 -0.28 1.07
N PHE A 72 12.90 -0.93 0.02
CA PHE A 72 12.84 -0.40 -1.32
C PHE A 72 11.65 -0.96 -2.10
N ILE A 73 11.23 -0.24 -3.14
CA ILE A 73 10.14 -0.64 -4.00
C ILE A 73 10.68 -1.60 -5.06
N LYS A 74 10.16 -2.83 -5.07
CA LYS A 74 10.43 -3.83 -6.10
C LYS A 74 9.36 -3.84 -7.20
N LYS A 75 8.14 -3.45 -6.88
CA LYS A 75 7.05 -3.40 -7.85
C LYS A 75 7.43 -2.54 -9.05
N TYR A 76 7.17 -3.03 -10.25
CA TYR A 76 7.59 -2.44 -11.52
C TYR A 76 9.11 -2.45 -11.80
N SER A 77 9.91 -3.12 -10.98
CA SER A 77 11.30 -3.37 -11.28
C SER A 77 11.49 -4.68 -12.04
N THR A 78 12.71 -4.94 -12.49
CA THR A 78 13.09 -6.21 -13.10
C THR A 78 14.25 -6.83 -12.34
N ASP A 79 14.33 -8.15 -12.31
CA ASP A 79 15.47 -8.88 -11.77
C ASP A 79 16.63 -8.95 -12.77
N ALA A 80 16.37 -8.64 -14.04
CA ALA A 80 17.41 -8.60 -15.07
C ALA A 80 18.36 -7.41 -14.86
N SER A 81 19.59 -7.61 -15.26
CA SER A 81 20.60 -6.55 -15.24
C SER A 81 20.20 -5.39 -16.12
N PRO A 82 20.67 -4.29 -15.77
CA PRO A 82 19.98 -3.09 -15.54
C PRO A 82 20.29 -2.06 -16.53
N LEU A 83 20.91 -1.23 -16.39
CA LEU A 83 21.60 -0.09 -17.00
C LEU A 83 20.71 0.94 -17.71
N TYR A 84 19.41 0.72 -17.79
CA TYR A 84 18.58 1.71 -18.44
C TYR A 84 17.42 2.13 -17.54
N TYR A 85 17.26 3.43 -17.39
CA TYR A 85 16.12 4.09 -16.74
C TYR A 85 14.79 3.83 -17.46
N TRP A 86 14.81 2.99 -18.47
CA TRP A 86 13.68 2.63 -19.31
C TRP A 86 13.10 1.31 -18.83
N ASN A 87 11.81 1.30 -18.67
CA ASN A 87 11.07 0.13 -18.25
C ASN A 87 9.86 0.00 -19.17
N ASP A 88 9.69 -1.16 -19.78
CA ASP A 88 8.56 -1.47 -20.67
C ASP A 88 7.26 -1.76 -19.92
N ASN A 89 7.27 -1.68 -18.60
CA ASN A 89 6.07 -1.88 -17.78
C ASN A 89 5.11 -0.70 -17.91
N ASN A 90 3.92 -0.97 -18.40
CA ASN A 90 2.86 0.02 -18.45
C ASN A 90 2.33 0.31 -17.03
N PHE A 91 2.16 1.58 -16.70
CA PHE A 91 1.45 1.96 -15.49
C PHE A 91 -0.03 1.58 -15.61
N ARG A 92 -0.54 0.87 -14.62
CA ARG A 92 -1.93 0.44 -14.56
C ARG A 92 -2.73 1.43 -13.74
N SER A 93 -3.49 2.29 -14.39
CA SER A 93 -4.33 3.30 -13.73
C SER A 93 -5.50 2.67 -12.95
N LEU A 94 -6.00 1.53 -13.40
CA LEU A 94 -7.11 0.82 -12.78
C LEU A 94 -6.92 -0.69 -12.95
N ARG A 95 -7.17 -1.44 -11.88
CA ARG A 95 -7.12 -2.92 -11.86
C ARG A 95 -8.41 -3.50 -11.34
N TYR A 96 -8.71 -4.72 -11.77
CA TYR A 96 -9.89 -5.43 -11.31
C TYR A 96 -9.93 -5.63 -9.78
N ALA A 97 -8.77 -5.87 -9.15
CA ALA A 97 -8.68 -5.96 -7.70
C ALA A 97 -9.11 -4.66 -7.00
N ASP A 98 -8.75 -3.49 -7.54
CA ASP A 98 -9.20 -2.19 -7.02
C ASP A 98 -10.73 -2.07 -7.10
N MET A 99 -11.31 -2.42 -8.25
CA MET A 99 -12.77 -2.42 -8.42
C MET A 99 -13.48 -3.37 -7.45
N LEU A 100 -12.92 -4.57 -7.22
CA LEU A 100 -13.48 -5.52 -6.26
C LEU A 100 -13.49 -4.95 -4.84
N LEU A 101 -12.39 -4.32 -4.41
CA LEU A 101 -12.26 -3.77 -3.06
C LEU A 101 -13.12 -2.50 -2.88
N LEU A 102 -13.20 -1.63 -3.89
CA LEU A 102 -14.13 -0.48 -3.87
C LEU A 102 -15.58 -0.92 -3.83
N TYR A 103 -15.94 -1.95 -4.59
CA TYR A 103 -17.30 -2.48 -4.58
C TYR A 103 -17.64 -3.14 -3.23
N ALA A 104 -16.70 -3.88 -2.65
CA ALA A 104 -16.87 -4.44 -1.30
C ALA A 104 -17.09 -3.35 -0.25
N GLU A 105 -16.32 -2.25 -0.33
CA GLU A 105 -16.45 -1.10 0.54
C GLU A 105 -17.84 -0.43 0.38
N ALA A 106 -18.24 -0.14 -0.85
CA ALA A 106 -19.54 0.47 -1.12
C ALA A 106 -20.70 -0.40 -0.59
N LEU A 107 -20.64 -1.71 -0.80
CA LEU A 107 -21.64 -2.64 -0.27
C LEU A 107 -21.65 -2.64 1.27
N ASN A 108 -20.49 -2.60 1.90
CA ASN A 108 -20.41 -2.53 3.36
C ASN A 108 -21.03 -1.24 3.89
N GLU A 109 -20.77 -0.10 3.23
CA GLU A 109 -21.31 1.20 3.68
C GLU A 109 -22.84 1.29 3.52
N LEU A 110 -23.40 0.66 2.51
CA LEU A 110 -24.84 0.66 2.26
C LEU A 110 -25.64 -0.29 3.17
N ASN A 111 -25.01 -1.19 3.90
CA ASN A 111 -25.66 -2.21 4.71
C ASN A 111 -25.30 -2.10 6.19
N ALA A 112 -26.11 -2.65 7.06
CA ALA A 112 -25.87 -2.70 8.50
C ALA A 112 -24.75 -3.69 8.88
N THR A 113 -24.55 -4.73 8.07
CA THR A 113 -23.47 -5.72 8.20
C THR A 113 -22.89 -6.01 6.82
N PRO A 114 -21.67 -6.53 6.72
CA PRO A 114 -21.08 -6.90 5.43
C PRO A 114 -21.95 -7.93 4.72
N PRO A 115 -22.49 -7.62 3.53
CA PRO A 115 -23.24 -8.63 2.78
C PRO A 115 -22.30 -9.67 2.18
N SER A 116 -22.81 -10.88 1.93
CA SER A 116 -22.01 -11.99 1.38
C SER A 116 -21.24 -11.61 0.10
N LYS A 117 -21.79 -10.72 -0.71
CA LYS A 117 -21.13 -10.24 -1.94
C LYS A 117 -19.90 -9.38 -1.65
N ALA A 118 -19.92 -8.56 -0.58
CA ALA A 118 -18.75 -7.81 -0.15
C ALA A 118 -17.62 -8.74 0.32
N ILE A 119 -17.98 -9.74 1.12
CA ILE A 119 -17.05 -10.77 1.60
C ILE A 119 -16.47 -11.58 0.42
N GLU A 120 -17.30 -11.97 -0.54
CA GLU A 120 -16.86 -12.65 -1.77
C GLU A 120 -15.82 -11.81 -2.55
N CYS A 121 -16.06 -10.50 -2.72
CA CYS A 121 -15.15 -9.62 -3.43
C CYS A 121 -13.79 -9.53 -2.73
N LEU A 122 -13.78 -9.38 -1.41
CA LEU A 122 -12.56 -9.41 -0.60
C LEU A 122 -11.83 -10.76 -0.75
N ASN A 123 -12.56 -11.86 -0.62
CA ASN A 123 -11.98 -13.19 -0.71
C ASN A 123 -11.42 -13.52 -2.09
N ARG A 124 -11.93 -12.95 -3.16
CA ARG A 124 -11.36 -13.11 -4.51
C ARG A 124 -9.96 -12.52 -4.60
N VAL A 125 -9.70 -11.39 -3.94
CA VAL A 125 -8.37 -10.77 -3.86
C VAL A 125 -7.43 -11.65 -3.03
N ARG A 126 -7.88 -12.13 -1.87
CA ARG A 126 -7.12 -12.98 -0.96
C ARG A 126 -6.78 -14.35 -1.57
N ASN A 127 -7.76 -15.00 -2.19
CA ASN A 127 -7.58 -16.30 -2.82
C ASN A 127 -6.57 -16.30 -3.98
N ARG A 128 -6.41 -15.18 -4.68
CA ARG A 128 -5.42 -15.04 -5.76
C ARG A 128 -3.99 -15.30 -5.28
N VAL A 129 -3.71 -15.00 -4.03
CA VAL A 129 -2.40 -15.18 -3.38
C VAL A 129 -2.43 -16.27 -2.33
N ASN A 130 -3.39 -17.16 -2.40
CA ASN A 130 -3.54 -18.32 -1.53
C ASN A 130 -3.69 -17.99 -0.03
N LEU A 131 -4.12 -16.77 0.30
CA LEU A 131 -4.51 -16.44 1.68
C LEU A 131 -5.84 -17.10 2.06
N PRO A 132 -6.05 -17.46 3.32
CA PRO A 132 -7.32 -17.95 3.80
C PRO A 132 -8.48 -16.99 3.47
N LYS A 133 -9.67 -17.48 3.30
CA LYS A 133 -10.86 -16.61 3.29
C LYS A 133 -10.89 -15.81 4.57
N ILE A 134 -11.44 -14.60 4.52
CA ILE A 134 -11.40 -13.72 5.70
C ILE A 134 -12.15 -14.33 6.89
N GLU A 135 -13.22 -15.08 6.65
CA GLU A 135 -13.99 -15.78 7.68
C GLU A 135 -13.17 -16.84 8.42
N ASP A 136 -12.20 -17.44 7.72
CA ASP A 136 -11.34 -18.52 8.21
C ASP A 136 -10.00 -18.00 8.74
N SER A 137 -9.76 -16.69 8.69
CA SER A 137 -8.51 -16.10 9.14
C SER A 137 -8.29 -16.33 10.64
N LYS A 138 -7.17 -16.98 10.96
CA LYS A 138 -6.74 -17.19 12.35
C LYS A 138 -6.04 -15.98 12.94
N TYR A 139 -5.43 -15.18 12.07
CA TYR A 139 -4.71 -13.99 12.49
C TYR A 139 -5.65 -12.82 12.76
N TYR A 140 -6.57 -12.58 11.84
CA TYR A 140 -7.64 -11.62 12.01
C TYR A 140 -8.83 -12.32 12.68
N ASN A 141 -9.59 -11.61 13.49
CA ASN A 141 -10.84 -12.17 14.00
C ASN A 141 -11.87 -12.24 12.87
N GLY A 142 -11.74 -13.26 12.02
CA GLY A 142 -12.50 -13.42 10.78
C GLY A 142 -14.01 -13.48 10.99
N SER A 143 -14.45 -14.11 12.08
CA SER A 143 -15.87 -14.14 12.45
C SER A 143 -16.42 -12.75 12.78
N GLN A 144 -15.65 -11.90 13.43
CA GLN A 144 -16.02 -10.52 13.70
C GLN A 144 -15.99 -9.70 12.41
N ILE A 145 -14.95 -9.84 11.60
CA ILE A 145 -14.80 -9.09 10.34
C ILE A 145 -15.95 -9.39 9.39
N SER A 146 -16.35 -10.65 9.27
CA SER A 146 -17.43 -11.05 8.36
C SER A 146 -18.85 -10.67 8.83
N THR A 147 -19.01 -10.22 10.08
CA THR A 147 -20.33 -9.92 10.67
C THR A 147 -20.48 -8.49 11.17
N ASN A 148 -19.39 -7.76 11.35
CA ASN A 148 -19.38 -6.39 11.88
C ASN A 148 -18.92 -5.41 10.81
N LYS A 149 -19.75 -4.40 10.53
CA LYS A 149 -19.51 -3.37 9.51
C LYS A 149 -18.18 -2.62 9.71
N ASP A 150 -17.90 -2.19 10.93
CA ASP A 150 -16.72 -1.39 11.22
C ASP A 150 -15.44 -2.24 11.15
N ALA A 151 -15.49 -3.46 11.68
CA ALA A 151 -14.38 -4.41 11.57
C ALA A 151 -14.06 -4.75 10.11
N PHE A 152 -15.07 -4.94 9.27
CA PHE A 152 -14.90 -5.18 7.84
C PHE A 152 -14.31 -3.97 7.12
N ARG A 153 -14.77 -2.76 7.45
CA ARG A 153 -14.23 -1.50 6.92
C ARG A 153 -12.73 -1.37 7.22
N GLU A 154 -12.35 -1.57 8.46
CA GLU A 154 -10.93 -1.47 8.87
C GLU A 154 -10.08 -2.54 8.19
N HIS A 155 -10.59 -3.75 8.05
CA HIS A 155 -9.88 -4.78 7.30
C HIS A 155 -9.73 -4.47 5.81
N LEU A 156 -10.77 -3.91 5.17
CA LEU A 156 -10.69 -3.45 3.78
C LEU A 156 -9.60 -2.38 3.60
N LYS A 157 -9.43 -1.46 4.54
CA LYS A 157 -8.35 -0.45 4.51
C LYS A 157 -6.96 -1.11 4.52
N ILE A 158 -6.82 -2.20 5.28
CA ILE A 158 -5.59 -3.00 5.31
C ILE A 158 -5.39 -3.73 3.99
N GLU A 159 -6.40 -4.46 3.53
CA GLU A 159 -6.31 -5.24 2.28
C GLU A 159 -6.01 -4.35 1.07
N ARG A 160 -6.62 -3.15 0.99
CA ARG A 160 -6.29 -2.16 -0.04
C ARG A 160 -4.84 -1.69 0.06
N ALA A 161 -4.32 -1.47 1.27
CA ALA A 161 -2.93 -1.07 1.46
C ALA A 161 -1.95 -2.16 0.99
N LEU A 162 -2.27 -3.44 1.18
CA LEU A 162 -1.46 -4.57 0.74
C LEU A 162 -1.60 -4.80 -0.77
N GLU A 163 -2.81 -4.87 -1.29
CA GLU A 163 -3.07 -5.20 -2.69
C GLU A 163 -2.59 -4.11 -3.65
N LEU A 164 -2.79 -2.84 -3.28
CA LEU A 164 -2.52 -1.69 -4.13
C LEU A 164 -1.26 -0.92 -3.71
N ALA A 165 -0.41 -1.54 -2.89
CA ALA A 165 0.86 -0.95 -2.49
C ALA A 165 1.66 -0.51 -3.72
N MET A 166 2.24 0.69 -3.66
CA MET A 166 3.06 1.31 -4.72
C MET A 166 2.33 1.57 -6.05
N GLU A 167 0.99 1.65 -6.03
CA GLU A 167 0.16 1.99 -7.21
C GLU A 167 -0.42 3.41 -7.14
N CYS A 168 0.11 4.26 -6.28
CA CYS A 168 -0.26 5.69 -6.12
C CYS A 168 -1.70 5.94 -5.62
N VAL A 169 -2.43 4.91 -5.16
CA VAL A 169 -3.82 5.06 -4.69
C VAL A 169 -3.92 5.44 -3.20
N ARG A 170 -2.89 5.16 -2.40
CA ARG A 170 -2.96 5.28 -0.93
C ARG A 170 -3.33 6.68 -0.45
N TRP A 171 -2.78 7.72 -1.07
CA TRP A 171 -3.10 9.10 -0.68
C TRP A 171 -4.56 9.44 -0.91
N VAL A 172 -5.12 9.00 -2.04
CA VAL A 172 -6.54 9.18 -2.36
C VAL A 172 -7.42 8.45 -1.34
N ASP A 173 -7.07 7.21 -1.00
CA ASP A 173 -7.75 6.42 0.02
C ASP A 173 -7.74 7.13 1.39
N LEU A 174 -6.58 7.60 1.84
CA LEU A 174 -6.48 8.32 3.11
C LEU A 174 -7.33 9.58 3.13
N LYS A 175 -7.36 10.34 2.03
CA LYS A 175 -8.20 11.54 1.91
C LYS A 175 -9.69 11.22 2.03
N ARG A 176 -10.17 10.23 1.31
CA ARG A 176 -11.59 9.84 1.34
C ARG A 176 -12.00 9.14 2.64
N TRP A 177 -11.04 8.54 3.38
CA TRP A 177 -11.27 7.94 4.69
C TRP A 177 -11.12 8.93 5.85
N GLY A 178 -10.93 10.19 5.58
CA GLY A 178 -10.97 11.25 6.58
C GLY A 178 -9.65 11.56 7.27
N ILE A 179 -8.50 11.50 6.58
CA ILE A 179 -7.21 11.92 7.16
C ILE A 179 -7.24 13.34 7.74
N ASN A 180 -8.19 14.15 7.29
CA ASN A 180 -8.39 15.52 7.78
C ASN A 180 -9.19 15.58 9.11
N ASP A 181 -9.62 14.42 9.64
CA ASP A 181 -10.20 14.30 10.98
C ASP A 181 -9.10 13.97 12.00
N GLN A 182 -9.18 14.58 13.21
CA GLN A 182 -8.15 14.44 14.23
C GLN A 182 -7.98 13.00 14.71
N ALA A 183 -9.08 12.27 14.92
CA ALA A 183 -9.01 10.89 15.40
C ALA A 183 -8.33 9.97 14.38
N THR A 184 -8.70 10.09 13.10
CA THR A 184 -8.07 9.35 12.00
C THR A 184 -6.58 9.70 11.86
N LEU A 185 -6.24 10.98 12.01
CA LEU A 185 -4.85 11.44 11.96
C LEU A 185 -4.02 10.88 13.13
N ASP A 186 -4.57 10.83 14.33
CA ASP A 186 -3.89 10.31 15.51
C ASP A 186 -3.60 8.80 15.38
N GLU A 187 -4.51 8.02 14.82
CA GLU A 187 -4.27 6.62 14.47
C GLU A 187 -3.13 6.44 13.45
N LEU A 188 -3.08 7.31 12.45
CA LEU A 188 -2.01 7.28 11.45
C LEU A 188 -0.66 7.67 12.06
N LYS A 189 -0.62 8.70 12.92
CA LYS A 189 0.59 9.12 13.64
C LYS A 189 1.14 8.04 14.57
N ALA A 190 0.26 7.30 15.23
CA ALA A 190 0.64 6.19 16.10
C ALA A 190 1.36 5.06 15.32
N ARG A 191 1.06 4.91 14.05
CA ARG A 191 1.64 3.89 13.17
C ARG A 191 2.85 4.39 12.39
N ASP A 192 2.85 5.64 11.97
CA ASP A 192 3.87 6.21 11.08
C ASP A 192 4.15 7.67 11.46
N SER A 193 5.36 7.91 11.96
CA SER A 193 5.80 9.22 12.41
C SER A 193 5.85 10.30 11.31
N ASP A 194 5.82 9.93 10.04
CA ASP A 194 5.77 10.91 8.94
C ASP A 194 4.50 11.75 8.99
N PHE A 195 3.41 11.19 9.53
CA PHE A 195 2.17 11.94 9.72
C PHE A 195 2.25 13.00 10.84
N ASN A 196 3.32 13.02 11.65
CA ASN A 196 3.50 14.06 12.67
C ASN A 196 3.54 15.48 12.06
N ASN A 197 4.00 15.60 10.83
CA ASN A 197 4.06 16.86 10.09
C ASN A 197 2.75 17.22 9.36
N PHE A 198 1.76 16.33 9.40
CA PHE A 198 0.46 16.61 8.78
C PHE A 198 -0.32 17.64 9.60
N ILE A 199 -0.75 18.70 8.96
CA ILE A 199 -1.55 19.77 9.53
C ILE A 199 -2.96 19.67 8.90
N ILE A 200 -3.98 19.53 9.74
CA ILE A 200 -5.39 19.51 9.32
C ILE A 200 -5.71 20.78 8.51
N ASP A 201 -6.53 20.64 7.50
CA ASP A 201 -6.98 21.64 6.53
C ASP A 201 -5.88 22.19 5.61
N LYS A 202 -4.60 22.13 6.01
CA LYS A 202 -3.47 22.53 5.17
C LYS A 202 -2.95 21.39 4.32
N SER A 203 -2.46 20.32 4.95
CA SER A 203 -1.72 19.24 4.27
C SER A 203 -2.56 18.41 3.31
N ILE A 204 -3.88 18.50 3.38
CA ILE A 204 -4.79 17.83 2.45
C ILE A 204 -4.78 18.46 1.04
N ARG A 205 -4.29 19.67 0.91
CA ARG A 205 -4.15 20.40 -0.35
C ARG A 205 -2.67 20.63 -0.64
N MET A 206 -2.33 20.80 -1.90
CA MET A 206 -1.00 21.26 -2.29
C MET A 206 -1.02 22.78 -2.45
N PRO A 207 0.08 23.50 -2.14
CA PRO A 207 0.17 24.91 -2.49
C PRO A 207 0.15 25.08 -4.01
N ILE A 208 -0.48 26.16 -4.45
CA ILE A 208 -0.41 26.56 -5.85
C ILE A 208 1.00 27.16 -6.06
N PRO A 209 1.72 26.80 -7.15
CA PRO A 209 3.03 27.37 -7.45
C PRO A 209 2.95 28.91 -7.42
N GLN A 210 3.90 29.55 -6.74
CA GLN A 210 3.87 31.01 -6.57
C GLN A 210 3.86 31.74 -7.92
N SER A 211 4.57 31.22 -8.91
CA SER A 211 4.56 31.77 -10.28
C SER A 211 3.19 31.83 -10.92
N GLU A 212 2.30 30.88 -10.60
CA GLU A 212 0.93 30.88 -11.12
C GLU A 212 0.07 31.92 -10.41
N VAL A 213 0.25 32.08 -9.11
CA VAL A 213 -0.44 33.13 -8.33
C VAL A 213 -0.02 34.51 -8.80
N ASP A 214 1.27 34.72 -9.01
CA ASP A 214 1.84 36.02 -9.43
C ASP A 214 1.38 36.42 -10.86
N ASN A 215 1.16 35.43 -11.73
CA ASN A 215 0.78 35.68 -13.11
C ASN A 215 -0.74 35.77 -13.33
N ASN A 216 -1.55 35.41 -12.37
CA ASN A 216 -3.01 35.41 -12.49
C ASN A 216 -3.69 36.16 -11.35
N PRO A 217 -4.14 37.42 -11.55
CA PRO A 217 -4.74 38.23 -10.49
C PRO A 217 -6.08 37.67 -9.95
N ASN A 218 -6.67 36.67 -10.61
CA ASN A 218 -7.88 35.99 -10.16
C ASN A 218 -7.60 34.71 -9.37
N LEU A 219 -6.32 34.36 -9.19
CA LEU A 219 -5.93 33.15 -8.48
C LEU A 219 -5.40 33.53 -7.07
N ASN A 220 -6.06 33.00 -6.06
CA ASN A 220 -5.60 33.12 -4.68
C ASN A 220 -4.93 31.83 -4.24
N GLN A 221 -3.90 31.93 -3.41
CA GLN A 221 -3.27 30.77 -2.78
C GLN A 221 -4.27 30.01 -1.90
N ASN A 222 -4.08 28.71 -1.77
CA ASN A 222 -4.85 27.90 -0.83
C ASN A 222 -4.66 28.42 0.60
N ASP A 223 -5.73 28.33 1.41
CA ASP A 223 -5.69 28.73 2.81
C ASP A 223 -4.53 28.06 3.54
N GLN A 224 -3.87 28.80 4.44
CA GLN A 224 -2.73 28.37 5.26
C GLN A 224 -1.38 28.22 4.52
N TYR A 225 -1.26 28.62 3.26
CA TYR A 225 0.01 28.70 2.51
C TYR A 225 0.44 30.13 2.23
#